data_db610c62c51ec35e24badc9e5de0936b
#
_entry.id   db610c62c51ec35e24badc9e5de0936b
#
_cell.length_a   1.000
_cell.length_b   1.000
_cell.length_c   1.000
_cell.angle_alpha   90.00
_cell.angle_beta   90.00
_cell.angle_gamma   90.00
#
_symmetry.space_group_name_H-M   'P 1'
#
loop_
_entity.id
_entity.type
_entity.pdbx_description
1 polymer ?
#
loop_
_entity_poly.entity_id
_entity_poly.type
_entity_poly.pdbx_seq_one_letter_code
_entity_poly.pdbx_strand_id
1 'polypeptide(L)'
;LPISYEIFVNQKQTHIRNSRGVDVTFSGFDCEIEVVTNSRKDDHEIEIYRDLRFSDKSAEKIIAEVRGMFHTGRQRLNAVPTRQNEHADVLLSGDAVGSFFQYFAMHTNASYQYMGVAKAKIGESITGADADPLNIRLVPTLDGSAKNAPYDETGMPVAERVLFENGICRSYWG
;
A
#
# COMPACT_ATOMS: atom_id res chain seq x y z
N LEU A 1 15.18 17.73 -13.84
CA LEU A 1 14.22 17.76 -14.96
C LEU A 1 13.41 16.47 -14.94
N PRO A 2 12.09 16.50 -15.29
CA PRO A 2 11.36 15.28 -15.54
C PRO A 2 11.99 14.59 -16.77
N ILE A 3 12.19 13.26 -16.68
CA ILE A 3 12.71 12.46 -17.79
C ILE A 3 11.54 11.90 -18.58
N SER A 4 10.56 11.34 -17.86
CA SER A 4 9.31 10.84 -18.46
C SER A 4 8.15 10.96 -17.49
N TYR A 5 6.95 10.97 -18.04
CA TYR A 5 5.71 10.78 -17.29
C TYR A 5 4.71 10.07 -18.19
N GLU A 6 3.92 9.20 -17.59
CA GLU A 6 2.82 8.52 -18.25
C GLU A 6 1.57 8.63 -17.40
N ILE A 7 0.42 8.80 -18.05
CA ILE A 7 -0.88 8.93 -17.38
C ILE A 7 -1.82 7.88 -17.96
N PHE A 8 -2.31 7.00 -17.11
CA PHE A 8 -3.29 5.99 -17.45
C PHE A 8 -4.61 6.31 -16.72
N VAL A 9 -5.69 6.36 -17.48
CA VAL A 9 -7.03 6.55 -16.95
C VAL A 9 -7.84 5.30 -17.26
N ASN A 10 -8.19 4.55 -16.23
CA ASN A 10 -8.84 3.27 -16.35
C ASN A 10 -10.29 3.36 -15.87
N GLN A 11 -11.21 2.97 -16.72
CA GLN A 11 -12.59 2.68 -16.36
C GLN A 11 -12.85 1.20 -16.56
N LYS A 12 -13.23 0.50 -15.49
CA LYS A 12 -13.48 -0.93 -15.50
C LYS A 12 -14.92 -1.22 -15.12
N GLN A 13 -15.57 -2.06 -15.89
CA GLN A 13 -16.85 -2.68 -15.51
C GLN A 13 -16.59 -4.17 -15.30
N THR A 14 -17.01 -4.68 -14.16
CA THR A 14 -16.87 -6.10 -13.82
C THR A 14 -18.25 -6.71 -13.65
N HIS A 15 -18.49 -7.83 -14.32
CA HIS A 15 -19.68 -8.65 -14.16
C HIS A 15 -19.24 -10.04 -13.72
N ILE A 16 -19.72 -10.49 -12.58
CA ILE A 16 -19.42 -11.82 -12.01
C ILE A 16 -20.70 -12.62 -11.96
N ARG A 17 -20.70 -13.78 -12.62
CA ARG A 17 -21.82 -14.70 -12.62
C ARG A 17 -21.34 -16.12 -12.40
N ASN A 18 -22.03 -16.88 -11.57
CA ASN A 18 -21.72 -18.30 -11.33
C ASN A 18 -22.97 -19.16 -11.18
N SER A 19 -22.79 -20.49 -11.17
CA SER A 19 -23.87 -21.47 -11.04
C SER A 19 -24.53 -21.51 -9.65
N ARG A 20 -23.99 -20.78 -8.66
CA ARG A 20 -24.54 -20.69 -7.30
C ARG A 20 -25.46 -19.49 -7.10
N GLY A 21 -25.85 -18.81 -8.19
CA GLY A 21 -26.79 -17.69 -8.16
C GLY A 21 -26.16 -16.32 -7.95
N VAL A 22 -24.84 -16.21 -7.95
CA VAL A 22 -24.16 -14.90 -7.99
C VAL A 22 -24.35 -14.30 -9.38
N ASP A 23 -24.85 -13.06 -9.43
CA ASP A 23 -24.99 -12.27 -10.65
C ASP A 23 -24.88 -10.80 -10.24
N VAL A 24 -23.65 -10.27 -10.21
CA VAL A 24 -23.33 -8.92 -9.73
C VAL A 24 -22.53 -8.15 -10.76
N THR A 25 -22.85 -6.87 -10.91
CA THR A 25 -22.12 -5.94 -11.78
C THR A 25 -21.70 -4.72 -10.98
N PHE A 26 -20.46 -4.28 -11.16
CA PHE A 26 -19.96 -3.06 -10.57
C PHE A 26 -18.93 -2.39 -11.47
N SER A 27 -18.70 -1.10 -11.24
CA SER A 27 -17.75 -0.31 -12.00
C SER A 27 -16.70 0.28 -11.06
N GLY A 28 -15.48 0.40 -11.56
CA GLY A 28 -14.38 1.08 -10.89
C GLY A 28 -13.76 2.10 -11.83
N PHE A 29 -13.14 3.10 -11.24
CA PHE A 29 -12.34 4.10 -11.93
C PHE A 29 -11.05 4.28 -11.15
N ASP A 30 -9.93 4.28 -11.85
CA ASP A 30 -8.63 4.63 -11.29
C ASP A 30 -7.79 5.42 -12.28
N CYS A 31 -6.92 6.24 -11.73
CA CYS A 31 -5.91 6.96 -12.46
C CYS A 31 -4.54 6.54 -11.91
N GLU A 32 -3.64 6.22 -12.82
CA GLU A 32 -2.25 5.91 -12.53
C GLU A 32 -1.36 6.94 -13.23
N ILE A 33 -0.42 7.51 -12.49
CA ILE A 33 0.57 8.44 -13.02
C ILE A 33 1.95 7.91 -12.66
N GLU A 34 2.68 7.50 -13.66
CA GLU A 34 4.09 7.18 -13.53
C GLU A 34 4.93 8.42 -13.81
N VAL A 35 5.85 8.74 -12.91
CA VAL A 35 6.74 9.90 -13.05
C VAL A 35 8.16 9.48 -12.76
N VAL A 36 9.07 9.84 -13.67
CA VAL A 36 10.52 9.72 -13.48
C VAL A 36 11.12 11.11 -13.41
N THR A 37 11.85 11.39 -12.34
CA THR A 37 12.61 12.64 -12.19
C THR A 37 14.09 12.35 -12.06
N ASN A 38 14.91 13.22 -12.66
CA ASN A 38 16.36 13.15 -12.56
C ASN A 38 16.91 14.40 -11.88
N SER A 39 17.82 14.19 -10.94
CA SER A 39 18.59 15.25 -10.27
C SER A 39 20.07 14.98 -10.49
N ARG A 40 20.81 15.98 -10.98
CA ARG A 40 22.25 15.86 -11.29
C ARG A 40 23.04 16.91 -10.57
N LYS A 41 24.22 16.53 -10.10
CA LYS A 41 25.24 17.43 -9.54
C LYS A 41 26.60 16.85 -9.88
N ASP A 42 27.40 17.59 -10.61
CA ASP A 42 28.69 17.15 -11.15
C ASP A 42 28.54 15.82 -11.93
N ASP A 43 29.27 14.79 -11.56
CA ASP A 43 29.19 13.46 -12.16
C ASP A 43 28.18 12.51 -11.46
N HIS A 44 27.46 13.03 -10.43
CA HIS A 44 26.45 12.27 -9.70
C HIS A 44 25.06 12.52 -10.28
N GLU A 45 24.30 11.43 -10.43
CA GLU A 45 22.94 11.44 -10.94
C GLU A 45 22.03 10.59 -10.06
N ILE A 46 20.87 11.13 -9.70
CA ILE A 46 19.84 10.43 -8.92
C ILE A 46 18.54 10.45 -9.70
N GLU A 47 18.08 9.28 -10.05
CA GLU A 47 16.76 9.06 -10.62
C GLU A 47 15.77 8.64 -9.52
N ILE A 48 14.56 9.20 -9.57
CA ILE A 48 13.45 8.81 -8.70
C ILE A 48 12.26 8.48 -9.57
N TYR A 49 11.76 7.27 -9.42
CA TYR A 49 10.50 6.78 -9.97
C TYR A 49 9.40 6.82 -8.91
N ARG A 50 8.18 7.19 -9.32
CA ARG A 50 6.95 7.07 -8.53
C ARG A 50 5.80 6.60 -9.41
N ASP A 51 5.04 5.67 -8.86
CA ASP A 51 3.74 5.23 -9.37
C ASP A 51 2.68 5.76 -8.40
N LEU A 52 1.85 6.70 -8.87
CA LEU A 52 0.80 7.36 -8.10
C LEU A 52 -0.54 6.83 -8.55
N ARG A 53 -1.21 6.02 -7.72
CA ARG A 53 -2.53 5.44 -8.01
C ARG A 53 -3.60 6.03 -7.10
N PHE A 54 -4.69 6.49 -7.71
CA PHE A 54 -5.76 7.17 -6.98
C PHE A 54 -7.07 7.18 -7.78
N SER A 55 -8.20 7.42 -7.09
CA SER A 55 -9.49 7.62 -7.74
C SER A 55 -9.92 9.10 -7.80
N ASP A 56 -9.37 9.98 -6.95
CA ASP A 56 -9.85 11.35 -6.77
C ASP A 56 -8.79 12.40 -6.43
N LYS A 57 -7.52 12.19 -6.78
CA LYS A 57 -6.47 13.18 -6.48
C LYS A 57 -6.62 14.46 -7.29
N SER A 58 -6.54 15.61 -6.62
CA SER A 58 -6.50 16.90 -7.30
C SER A 58 -5.14 17.17 -7.96
N ALA A 59 -5.13 18.04 -8.97
CA ALA A 59 -3.90 18.45 -9.65
C ALA A 59 -2.86 19.02 -8.68
N GLU A 60 -3.29 19.77 -7.67
CA GLU A 60 -2.40 20.34 -6.65
C GLU A 60 -1.69 19.25 -5.83
N LYS A 61 -2.39 18.18 -5.46
CA LYS A 61 -1.81 17.04 -4.74
C LYS A 61 -0.77 16.33 -5.61
N ILE A 62 -1.06 16.13 -6.90
CA ILE A 62 -0.11 15.52 -7.85
C ILE A 62 1.14 16.39 -8.00
N ILE A 63 0.96 17.69 -8.17
CA ILE A 63 2.07 18.67 -8.27
C ILE A 63 2.92 18.65 -6.99
N ALA A 64 2.30 18.55 -5.81
CA ALA A 64 3.01 18.47 -4.54
C ALA A 64 3.87 17.21 -4.44
N GLU A 65 3.34 16.05 -4.88
CA GLU A 65 4.11 14.79 -4.94
C GLU A 65 5.34 14.93 -5.85
N VAL A 66 5.16 15.45 -7.08
CA VAL A 66 6.26 15.65 -8.03
C VAL A 66 7.31 16.64 -7.50
N ARG A 67 6.89 17.73 -6.83
CA ARG A 67 7.81 18.63 -6.14
C ARG A 67 8.60 17.95 -5.03
N GLY A 68 7.93 17.05 -4.28
CA GLY A 68 8.56 16.19 -3.27
C GLY A 68 9.64 15.30 -3.86
N MET A 69 9.41 14.73 -5.06
CA MET A 69 10.41 13.93 -5.77
C MET A 69 11.68 14.73 -6.08
N PHE A 70 11.54 15.94 -6.61
CA PHE A 70 12.70 16.83 -6.86
C PHE A 70 13.43 17.22 -5.58
N HIS A 71 12.70 17.46 -4.49
CA HIS A 71 13.31 17.74 -3.20
C HIS A 71 14.15 16.55 -2.72
N THR A 72 13.56 15.34 -2.74
CA THR A 72 14.23 14.09 -2.36
C THR A 72 15.45 13.81 -3.24
N GLY A 73 15.34 14.03 -4.57
CA GLY A 73 16.46 13.86 -5.49
C GLY A 73 17.65 14.76 -5.14
N ARG A 74 17.38 16.03 -4.83
CA ARG A 74 18.43 16.98 -4.38
C ARG A 74 19.05 16.57 -3.03
N GLN A 75 18.26 16.07 -2.10
CA GLN A 75 18.79 15.56 -0.83
C GLN A 75 19.69 14.35 -1.04
N ARG A 76 19.28 13.41 -1.88
CA ARG A 76 20.06 12.19 -2.19
C ARG A 76 21.39 12.47 -2.88
N LEU A 77 21.49 13.55 -3.66
CA LEU A 77 22.78 13.98 -4.24
C LEU A 77 23.82 14.38 -3.19
N ASN A 78 23.39 14.71 -1.98
CA ASN A 78 24.25 15.06 -0.86
C ASN A 78 24.29 13.96 0.21
N ALA A 79 23.80 12.77 -0.12
CA ALA A 79 23.80 11.64 0.81
C ALA A 79 25.24 11.20 1.12
N VAL A 80 25.46 10.83 2.37
CA VAL A 80 26.72 10.25 2.85
C VAL A 80 26.50 8.82 3.25
N PRO A 81 27.54 7.98 3.28
CA PRO A 81 27.44 6.61 3.77
C PRO A 81 26.82 6.54 5.17
N THR A 82 25.92 5.59 5.38
CA THR A 82 25.30 5.37 6.69
C THR A 82 26.36 4.97 7.70
N ARG A 83 26.33 5.61 8.86
CA ARG A 83 27.18 5.19 9.99
C ARG A 83 26.67 3.86 10.53
N GLN A 84 27.59 2.98 10.89
CA GLN A 84 27.24 1.75 11.59
C GLN A 84 26.76 2.10 13.01
N ASN A 85 25.51 1.73 13.31
CA ASN A 85 24.92 1.89 14.64
C ASN A 85 24.43 0.53 15.09
N GLU A 86 24.68 0.19 16.37
CA GLU A 86 24.14 -1.03 16.97
C GLU A 86 22.68 -0.87 17.37
N HIS A 87 22.29 0.34 17.78
CA HIS A 87 20.92 0.70 18.13
C HIS A 87 20.58 2.07 17.55
N ALA A 88 19.42 2.19 16.96
CA ALA A 88 18.91 3.45 16.42
C ALA A 88 17.38 3.48 16.46
N ASP A 89 16.83 4.66 16.76
CA ASP A 89 15.42 4.93 16.52
C ASP A 89 15.16 5.02 15.02
N VAL A 90 14.07 4.37 14.55
CA VAL A 90 13.73 4.32 13.14
C VAL A 90 12.39 5.01 12.90
N LEU A 91 12.39 6.07 12.10
CA LEU A 91 11.18 6.73 11.61
C LEU A 91 10.85 6.21 10.20
N LEU A 92 9.75 5.48 10.08
CA LEU A 92 9.23 5.04 8.78
C LEU A 92 8.29 6.09 8.20
N SER A 93 8.38 6.34 6.90
CA SER A 93 7.49 7.27 6.19
C SER A 93 7.21 6.81 4.77
N GLY A 94 6.11 7.31 4.18
CA GLY A 94 5.71 6.97 2.82
C GLY A 94 5.54 5.45 2.63
N ASP A 95 6.07 4.90 1.53
CA ASP A 95 5.93 3.49 1.15
C ASP A 95 6.54 2.52 2.16
N ALA A 96 7.54 2.97 2.94
CA ALA A 96 8.16 2.14 3.98
C ALA A 96 7.16 1.76 5.09
N VAL A 97 6.19 2.63 5.40
CA VAL A 97 5.09 2.32 6.34
C VAL A 97 4.24 1.17 5.81
N GLY A 98 3.81 1.27 4.53
CA GLY A 98 3.04 0.22 3.87
C GLY A 98 3.78 -1.12 3.86
N SER A 99 5.06 -1.10 3.50
CA SER A 99 5.91 -2.30 3.48
C SER A 99 6.07 -2.94 4.85
N PHE A 100 6.20 -2.14 5.90
CA PHE A 100 6.26 -2.64 7.27
C PHE A 100 4.95 -3.32 7.68
N PHE A 101 3.80 -2.67 7.45
CA PHE A 101 2.49 -3.23 7.83
C PHE A 101 2.06 -4.40 6.94
N GLN A 102 2.62 -4.55 5.74
CA GLN A 102 2.36 -5.70 4.87
C GLN A 102 2.73 -7.02 5.55
N TYR A 103 3.73 -7.04 6.43
CA TYR A 103 4.06 -8.23 7.22
C TYR A 103 2.85 -8.78 7.97
N PHE A 104 2.12 -7.92 8.67
CA PHE A 104 0.95 -8.31 9.45
C PHE A 104 -0.21 -8.77 8.55
N ALA A 105 -0.45 -8.06 7.45
CA ALA A 105 -1.46 -8.44 6.48
C ALA A 105 -1.17 -9.83 5.87
N MET A 106 0.07 -10.10 5.47
CA MET A 106 0.47 -11.40 4.93
C MET A 106 0.25 -12.53 5.92
N HIS A 107 0.60 -12.34 7.20
CA HIS A 107 0.47 -13.38 8.21
C HIS A 107 -0.97 -13.63 8.68
N THR A 108 -1.93 -12.80 8.26
CA THR A 108 -3.37 -13.05 8.42
C THR A 108 -4.07 -13.49 7.13
N ASN A 109 -3.33 -13.63 6.01
CA ASN A 109 -3.90 -14.12 4.76
C ASN A 109 -4.21 -15.63 4.83
N ALA A 110 -5.40 -16.02 4.40
CA ALA A 110 -5.87 -17.41 4.45
C ALA A 110 -4.99 -18.39 3.66
N SER A 111 -4.44 -17.95 2.51
CA SER A 111 -3.53 -18.79 1.72
C SER A 111 -2.22 -19.07 2.48
N TYR A 112 -1.68 -18.08 3.21
CA TYR A 112 -0.50 -18.28 4.05
C TYR A 112 -0.79 -19.19 5.23
N GLN A 113 -2.01 -19.14 5.81
CA GLN A 113 -2.47 -20.06 6.83
C GLN A 113 -2.53 -21.50 6.28
N TYR A 114 -3.14 -21.66 5.10
CA TYR A 114 -3.25 -22.95 4.43
C TYR A 114 -1.88 -23.56 4.12
N MET A 115 -0.93 -22.77 3.67
CA MET A 115 0.44 -23.22 3.40
C MET A 115 1.27 -23.49 4.66
N GLY A 116 0.77 -23.16 5.86
CA GLY A 116 1.48 -23.35 7.12
C GLY A 116 2.65 -22.40 7.36
N VAL A 117 2.74 -21.28 6.60
CA VAL A 117 3.82 -20.29 6.72
C VAL A 117 3.41 -19.03 7.49
N ALA A 118 2.13 -18.88 7.80
CA ALA A 118 1.63 -17.77 8.60
C ALA A 118 2.05 -17.90 10.07
N LYS A 119 2.31 -16.75 10.70
CA LYS A 119 2.66 -16.67 12.12
C LYS A 119 1.49 -16.24 13.00
N ALA A 120 0.54 -15.49 12.45
CA ALA A 120 -0.62 -15.04 13.21
C ALA A 120 -1.58 -16.21 13.47
N LYS A 121 -2.05 -16.32 14.72
CA LYS A 121 -3.11 -17.29 15.10
C LYS A 121 -4.21 -16.52 15.81
N ILE A 122 -5.46 -16.83 15.48
CA ILE A 122 -6.63 -16.19 16.09
C ILE A 122 -6.58 -16.36 17.61
N GLY A 123 -6.70 -15.24 18.32
CA GLY A 123 -6.64 -15.18 19.78
C GLY A 123 -5.23 -15.01 20.35
N GLU A 124 -4.18 -15.17 19.54
CA GLU A 124 -2.79 -14.98 19.98
C GLU A 124 -2.27 -13.59 19.61
N SER A 125 -1.34 -13.05 20.44
CA SER A 125 -0.62 -11.82 20.13
C SER A 125 0.48 -12.08 19.12
N ILE A 126 0.63 -11.17 18.14
CA ILE A 126 1.74 -11.16 17.19
C ILE A 126 2.84 -10.15 17.62
N THR A 127 2.53 -9.29 18.58
CA THR A 127 3.45 -8.29 19.13
C THR A 127 4.06 -8.76 20.44
N GLY A 128 5.22 -8.21 20.79
CA GLY A 128 5.82 -8.44 22.12
C GLY A 128 4.99 -7.84 23.25
N ALA A 129 5.25 -8.27 24.48
CA ALA A 129 4.50 -7.81 25.66
C ALA A 129 4.62 -6.30 25.91
N ASP A 130 5.76 -5.70 25.56
CA ASP A 130 6.04 -4.27 25.75
C ASP A 130 5.82 -3.44 24.46
N ALA A 131 5.19 -4.03 23.44
CA ALA A 131 4.93 -3.31 22.20
C ALA A 131 3.68 -2.41 22.31
N ASP A 132 3.72 -1.30 21.57
CA ASP A 132 2.55 -0.45 21.40
C ASP A 132 1.34 -1.23 20.80
N PRO A 133 0.10 -0.84 21.14
CA PRO A 133 -1.09 -1.50 20.64
C PRO A 133 -1.18 -1.46 19.10
N LEU A 134 -1.18 -2.62 18.48
CA LEU A 134 -1.36 -2.76 17.03
C LEU A 134 -2.84 -2.98 16.69
N ASN A 135 -3.42 -2.08 15.88
CA ASN A 135 -4.79 -2.21 15.38
C ASN A 135 -4.77 -2.15 13.84
N ILE A 136 -5.25 -3.21 13.19
CA ILE A 136 -5.32 -3.28 11.72
C ILE A 136 -6.72 -3.74 11.31
N ARG A 137 -7.31 -3.00 10.36
CA ARG A 137 -8.60 -3.33 9.75
C ARG A 137 -8.47 -3.40 8.23
N LEU A 138 -9.18 -4.31 7.63
CA LEU A 138 -9.51 -4.27 6.21
C LEU A 138 -10.82 -3.53 6.02
N VAL A 139 -10.83 -2.60 5.09
CA VAL A 139 -12.04 -1.85 4.74
C VAL A 139 -12.30 -1.99 3.24
N PRO A 140 -13.56 -2.21 2.81
CA PRO A 140 -13.90 -2.38 1.40
C PRO A 140 -13.74 -1.09 0.60
N THR A 141 -13.86 0.05 1.27
CA THR A 141 -13.78 1.38 0.67
C THR A 141 -12.95 2.32 1.54
N LEU A 142 -12.08 3.07 0.88
CA LEU A 142 -11.28 4.14 1.48
C LEU A 142 -11.26 5.33 0.51
N ASP A 143 -11.50 6.53 1.02
CA ASP A 143 -11.53 7.74 0.20
C ASP A 143 -10.24 7.90 -0.62
N GLY A 144 -10.38 8.14 -1.91
CA GLY A 144 -9.28 8.31 -2.85
C GLY A 144 -8.52 7.02 -3.22
N SER A 145 -8.91 5.86 -2.69
CA SER A 145 -8.26 4.60 -3.03
C SER A 145 -8.71 4.08 -4.40
N ALA A 146 -7.74 3.73 -5.23
CA ALA A 146 -7.95 3.01 -6.49
C ALA A 146 -8.31 1.52 -6.30
N LYS A 147 -8.27 1.01 -5.06
CA LYS A 147 -8.50 -0.40 -4.73
C LYS A 147 -9.88 -0.69 -4.14
N ASN A 148 -10.76 0.30 -4.14
CA ASN A 148 -12.12 0.11 -3.63
C ASN A 148 -12.88 -0.91 -4.47
N ALA A 149 -13.47 -1.91 -3.81
CA ALA A 149 -14.27 -2.93 -4.46
C ALA A 149 -15.45 -3.35 -3.57
N PRO A 150 -16.69 -3.39 -4.11
CA PRO A 150 -17.87 -3.84 -3.34
C PRO A 150 -17.96 -5.35 -3.22
N TYR A 151 -17.29 -6.09 -4.10
CA TYR A 151 -17.31 -7.55 -4.17
C TYR A 151 -15.89 -8.09 -4.38
N ASP A 152 -15.64 -9.29 -3.88
CA ASP A 152 -14.43 -10.05 -4.16
C ASP A 152 -14.50 -10.73 -5.56
N GLU A 153 -13.46 -11.50 -5.89
CA GLU A 153 -13.34 -12.20 -7.19
C GLU A 153 -14.43 -13.30 -7.38
N THR A 154 -15.06 -13.74 -6.31
CA THR A 154 -16.15 -14.74 -6.35
C THR A 154 -17.53 -14.10 -6.41
N GLY A 155 -17.61 -12.78 -6.28
CA GLY A 155 -18.85 -12.00 -6.25
C GLY A 155 -19.50 -11.93 -4.87
N MET A 156 -18.76 -12.26 -3.81
CA MET A 156 -19.24 -12.08 -2.44
C MET A 156 -19.03 -10.62 -2.01
N PRO A 157 -20.01 -10.02 -1.30
CA PRO A 157 -19.85 -8.67 -0.77
C PRO A 157 -18.64 -8.58 0.17
N VAL A 158 -17.78 -7.60 -0.06
CA VAL A 158 -16.66 -7.32 0.85
C VAL A 158 -17.16 -6.53 2.05
N ALA A 159 -16.80 -6.97 3.26
CA ALA A 159 -17.16 -6.32 4.50
C ALA A 159 -15.91 -5.90 5.29
N GLU A 160 -16.07 -4.88 6.14
CA GLU A 160 -15.00 -4.50 7.08
C GLU A 160 -14.63 -5.69 7.97
N ARG A 161 -13.32 -5.86 8.20
CA ARG A 161 -12.78 -6.95 9.02
C ARG A 161 -11.64 -6.46 9.89
N VAL A 162 -11.73 -6.72 11.19
CA VAL A 162 -10.64 -6.47 12.13
C VAL A 162 -9.64 -7.62 12.03
N LEU A 163 -8.41 -7.35 11.61
CA LEU A 163 -7.33 -8.34 11.56
C LEU A 163 -6.61 -8.42 12.91
N PHE A 164 -6.25 -7.25 13.45
CA PHE A 164 -5.63 -7.14 14.77
C PHE A 164 -6.32 -6.08 15.62
N GLU A 165 -6.48 -6.40 16.89
CA GLU A 165 -6.94 -5.47 17.92
C GLU A 165 -6.03 -5.61 19.14
N ASN A 166 -5.34 -4.52 19.49
CA ASN A 166 -4.34 -4.48 20.57
C ASN A 166 -3.28 -5.59 20.41
N GLY A 167 -2.80 -5.81 19.19
CA GLY A 167 -1.81 -6.85 18.86
C GLY A 167 -2.35 -8.26 18.76
N ILE A 168 -3.59 -8.52 19.15
CA ILE A 168 -4.22 -9.85 19.12
C ILE A 168 -4.88 -10.08 17.76
N CYS A 169 -4.56 -11.19 17.11
CA CYS A 169 -5.18 -11.59 15.85
C CYS A 169 -6.67 -11.92 16.08
N ARG A 170 -7.57 -11.26 15.34
CA ARG A 170 -9.02 -11.43 15.44
C ARG A 170 -9.61 -12.22 14.28
N SER A 171 -9.05 -12.08 13.09
CA SER A 171 -9.54 -12.79 11.91
C SER A 171 -8.47 -12.95 10.85
N TYR A 172 -8.73 -13.87 9.91
CA TYR A 172 -8.00 -14.02 8.66
C TYR A 172 -8.78 -13.38 7.51
N TRP A 173 -8.08 -13.12 6.39
CA TRP A 173 -8.66 -12.62 5.15
C TRP A 173 -8.17 -13.43 3.95
N GLY A 174 -8.93 -13.43 2.85
CA GLY A 174 -8.68 -14.16 1.61
C GLY A 174 -9.97 -14.61 1.01
#